data_0acdb5a2b7eac3d01c0550cf5fe798e8
#
_entry.id   0acdb5a2b7eac3d01c0550cf5fe798e8
#
_cell.length_a   1.000
_cell.length_b   1.000
_cell.length_c   1.000
_cell.angle_alpha   90.00
_cell.angle_beta   90.00
_cell.angle_gamma   90.00
#
_symmetry.space_group_name_H-M   'P 1'
#
loop_
_entity.id
_entity.type
_entity.pdbx_description
1 polymer ?
#
loop_
_entity_poly.entity_id
_entity_poly.type
_entity_poly.pdbx_seq_one_letter_code
_entity_poly.pdbx_strand_id
1 'polypeptide(L)'
;MQNLILNRYRVIDTAGKGGFATVQVAWDTRIQRRVAIKCLPLDNGALQGGGAEPARIPGLDEARTAAMLSDSDIVGVYDFEISDGMAYLIMEYVDGVTLTRFMHDYGGPLPLDIVASVFGAVSHALEVAHENQVLHLDIKPDNVLIDRQGQVKVSDFGLAELSHSAGFGQAEGGTIGYMPLEQMRLEQPDERTDEWALAALTYEMLTGDNPFLAPDLAWAEAAIEDAELVVPSLARGDMPAAADDVLFDALSLDREDRFCSVRDFADALEPYLGNARQGKRQLAVLVGEACEDYGEVAQDDAVEARPAVSFMSERARAVGRRVFSAAACALPGVLFLANIPQLFAVGGAPTALFFGLCALCVVAALASPALGALLSVAALVAALFTNDAVVMAVFAAVAGGAWWFFSGRNSAACASTGLAHVWLGALGLGALSPLVCGYVLKVRDAAICAAFSFGVAVVLASSGSMSVFDWSALVNWHFSNHMEANAVALLAKPATWVQLVAWMASAVLFAICCLRGSRPLAFVGAVASAALIIGSVLVSAWLASGMASWTPSVWVIVPVAVSCAISMAATLAGVPWRERER
;
A
#
# COMPACT_ATOMS: atom_id res chain seq x y z
N MET A 1 19.39 -11.43 24.51
CA MET A 1 19.11 -12.86 24.25
C MET A 1 18.60 -12.92 22.82
N GLN A 2 19.25 -13.67 21.93
CA GLN A 2 18.76 -13.84 20.56
C GLN A 2 17.45 -14.60 20.63
N ASN A 3 16.36 -14.05 20.08
CA ASN A 3 15.05 -14.72 20.02
C ASN A 3 15.18 -15.91 19.05
N LEU A 4 15.31 -17.10 19.58
CA LEU A 4 15.31 -18.34 18.80
C LEU A 4 13.89 -18.90 18.79
N ILE A 5 13.33 -19.08 17.61
CA ILE A 5 12.09 -19.85 17.44
C ILE A 5 12.43 -21.32 17.74
N LEU A 6 11.60 -21.98 18.57
CA LEU A 6 11.75 -23.39 18.96
C LEU A 6 13.17 -23.73 19.48
N ASN A 7 13.85 -22.78 20.11
CA ASN A 7 15.24 -22.91 20.58
C ASN A 7 16.24 -23.41 19.51
N ARG A 8 15.91 -23.28 18.23
CA ARG A 8 16.69 -23.80 17.11
C ARG A 8 16.88 -22.78 16.00
N TYR A 9 15.85 -22.03 15.64
CA TYR A 9 15.86 -21.19 14.46
C TYR A 9 16.10 -19.73 14.82
N ARG A 10 17.20 -19.18 14.33
CA ARG A 10 17.56 -17.76 14.51
C ARG A 10 16.91 -16.95 13.40
N VAL A 11 15.95 -16.12 13.73
CA VAL A 11 15.31 -15.23 12.77
C VAL A 11 16.33 -14.26 12.20
N ILE A 12 16.36 -14.16 10.87
CA ILE A 12 17.21 -13.25 10.09
C ILE A 12 16.39 -12.09 9.59
N ASP A 13 15.19 -12.40 8.98
CA ASP A 13 14.33 -11.42 8.34
C ASP A 13 12.87 -11.87 8.36
N THR A 14 11.97 -10.99 7.95
CA THR A 14 10.55 -11.29 7.75
C THR A 14 10.24 -11.21 6.26
N ALA A 15 9.99 -12.36 5.62
CA ALA A 15 9.72 -12.44 4.19
C ALA A 15 8.32 -11.89 3.81
N GLY A 16 7.33 -12.03 4.72
CA GLY A 16 5.97 -11.53 4.48
C GLY A 16 5.13 -11.52 5.76
N LYS A 17 4.17 -10.58 5.82
CA LYS A 17 3.08 -10.55 6.78
C LYS A 17 1.78 -10.61 5.99
N GLY A 18 1.13 -11.76 5.99
CA GLY A 18 -0.25 -11.91 5.55
C GLY A 18 -1.23 -11.56 6.68
N GLY A 19 -2.52 -11.47 6.37
CA GLY A 19 -3.56 -11.19 7.38
C GLY A 19 -3.56 -12.20 8.54
N PHE A 20 -3.12 -13.44 8.28
CA PHE A 20 -3.28 -14.57 9.21
C PHE A 20 -1.96 -15.26 9.59
N ALA A 21 -0.90 -15.08 8.83
CA ALA A 21 0.38 -15.73 9.05
C ALA A 21 1.54 -14.77 8.83
N THR A 22 2.63 -15.00 9.55
CA THR A 22 3.89 -14.31 9.30
C THR A 22 4.92 -15.32 8.80
N VAL A 23 5.53 -15.07 7.65
CA VAL A 23 6.64 -15.88 7.13
C VAL A 23 7.95 -15.21 7.52
N GLN A 24 8.77 -15.94 8.26
CA GLN A 24 10.08 -15.48 8.71
C GLN A 24 11.19 -16.25 8.00
N VAL A 25 12.23 -15.56 7.58
CA VAL A 25 13.48 -16.16 7.13
C VAL A 25 14.36 -16.41 8.36
N ALA A 26 14.78 -17.64 8.55
CA ALA A 26 15.57 -18.01 9.71
C ALA A 26 16.80 -18.87 9.33
N TRP A 27 17.77 -18.89 10.22
CA TRP A 27 18.93 -19.76 10.16
C TRP A 27 18.74 -20.94 11.08
N ASP A 28 18.68 -22.15 10.55
CA ASP A 28 18.70 -23.36 11.35
C ASP A 28 20.11 -23.54 11.95
N THR A 29 20.21 -23.36 13.27
CA THR A 29 21.49 -23.41 13.98
C THR A 29 22.08 -24.82 14.07
N ARG A 30 21.28 -25.87 13.86
CA ARG A 30 21.73 -27.28 13.95
C ARG A 30 22.34 -27.76 12.64
N ILE A 31 21.67 -27.50 11.51
CA ILE A 31 22.09 -27.99 10.20
C ILE A 31 22.68 -26.89 9.31
N GLN A 32 22.78 -25.67 9.83
CA GLN A 32 23.46 -24.53 9.21
C GLN A 32 22.93 -24.21 7.79
N ARG A 33 21.62 -24.03 7.66
CA ARG A 33 20.98 -23.61 6.41
C ARG A 33 19.91 -22.54 6.66
N ARG A 34 19.57 -21.80 5.61
CA ARG A 34 18.39 -20.93 5.61
C ARG A 34 17.13 -21.77 5.50
N VAL A 35 16.09 -21.35 6.21
CA VAL A 35 14.74 -21.91 6.16
C VAL A 35 13.72 -20.77 6.16
N ALA A 36 12.55 -21.02 5.57
CA ALA A 36 11.38 -20.18 5.76
C ALA A 36 10.52 -20.80 6.85
N ILE A 37 9.98 -19.99 7.75
CA ILE A 37 9.11 -20.45 8.85
C ILE A 37 7.80 -19.68 8.76
N LYS A 38 6.72 -20.40 8.44
CA LYS A 38 5.37 -19.85 8.50
C LYS A 38 4.83 -20.04 9.91
N CYS A 39 4.50 -18.92 10.56
CA CYS A 39 4.00 -18.87 11.93
C CYS A 39 2.50 -18.58 11.89
N LEU A 40 1.69 -19.52 12.35
CA LEU A 40 0.23 -19.47 12.37
C LEU A 40 -0.24 -19.42 13.83
N PRO A 41 -0.95 -18.40 14.32
CA PRO A 41 -1.57 -18.42 15.63
C PRO A 41 -2.72 -19.42 15.65
N LEU A 42 -2.78 -20.26 16.69
CA LEU A 42 -3.88 -21.18 16.92
C LEU A 42 -4.86 -20.55 17.91
N ASP A 43 -6.15 -20.64 17.64
CA ASP A 43 -7.17 -20.08 18.52
C ASP A 43 -7.24 -20.88 19.83
N ASN A 44 -7.30 -20.18 20.97
CA ASN A 44 -7.33 -20.78 22.31
C ASN A 44 -8.54 -21.73 22.55
N GLY A 45 -9.58 -21.66 21.71
CA GLY A 45 -10.71 -22.58 21.73
C GLY A 45 -10.36 -24.01 21.31
N ALA A 46 -9.39 -24.17 20.40
CA ALA A 46 -8.96 -25.48 19.89
C ALA A 46 -8.08 -26.26 20.90
N LEU A 47 -7.52 -25.58 21.90
CA LEU A 47 -6.62 -26.16 22.90
C LEU A 47 -7.31 -26.52 24.26
N GLN A 48 -8.59 -26.16 24.45
CA GLN A 48 -9.30 -26.31 25.72
C GLN A 48 -10.19 -27.57 25.83
N GLY A 49 -9.98 -28.59 25.02
CA GLY A 49 -10.56 -29.92 25.24
C GLY A 49 -9.85 -30.64 26.39
N GLY A 50 -10.27 -30.39 27.64
CA GLY A 50 -9.76 -31.07 28.81
C GLY A 50 -10.08 -32.58 28.79
N GLY A 51 -9.21 -33.38 28.21
CA GLY A 51 -9.31 -34.85 28.18
C GLY A 51 -8.16 -35.44 27.37
N ALA A 52 -7.57 -36.50 27.85
CA ALA A 52 -6.33 -37.19 27.55
C ALA A 52 -5.97 -37.57 26.09
N GLU A 53 -6.51 -36.91 25.09
CA GLU A 53 -6.03 -36.99 23.68
C GLU A 53 -5.76 -35.57 23.15
N PRO A 54 -4.69 -35.35 22.38
CA PRO A 54 -4.49 -34.05 21.72
C PRO A 54 -5.74 -33.78 20.88
N ALA A 55 -6.43 -32.66 21.17
CA ALA A 55 -7.60 -32.24 20.41
C ALA A 55 -7.27 -32.30 18.92
N ARG A 56 -8.11 -32.99 18.11
CA ARG A 56 -7.95 -33.01 16.66
C ARG A 56 -8.10 -31.57 16.16
N ILE A 57 -6.99 -30.98 15.80
CA ILE A 57 -6.99 -29.69 15.10
C ILE A 57 -7.43 -30.01 13.67
N PRO A 58 -8.60 -29.50 13.19
CA PRO A 58 -9.05 -29.77 11.84
C PRO A 58 -8.00 -29.27 10.84
N GLY A 59 -7.80 -29.99 9.72
CA GLY A 59 -6.78 -29.67 8.72
C GLY A 59 -5.35 -30.07 9.10
N LEU A 60 -5.11 -30.65 10.30
CA LEU A 60 -3.76 -31.04 10.70
C LEU A 60 -3.27 -32.29 9.95
N ASP A 61 -4.16 -33.23 9.67
CA ASP A 61 -3.82 -34.46 8.97
C ASP A 61 -3.55 -34.17 7.48
N GLU A 62 -4.30 -33.25 6.87
CA GLU A 62 -4.09 -32.74 5.52
C GLU A 62 -2.74 -32.00 5.42
N ALA A 63 -2.43 -31.13 6.38
CA ALA A 63 -1.13 -30.43 6.43
C ALA A 63 0.03 -31.41 6.60
N ARG A 64 -0.14 -32.52 7.34
CA ARG A 64 0.87 -33.58 7.47
C ARG A 64 1.06 -34.33 6.17
N THR A 65 -0.02 -34.64 5.46
CA THR A 65 0.04 -35.30 4.14
C THR A 65 0.72 -34.40 3.13
N ALA A 66 0.35 -33.12 3.08
CA ALA A 66 0.99 -32.13 2.23
C ALA A 66 2.48 -31.93 2.55
N ALA A 67 2.86 -32.02 3.81
CA ALA A 67 4.26 -31.95 4.24
C ALA A 67 5.12 -33.13 3.74
N MET A 68 4.51 -34.22 3.31
CA MET A 68 5.19 -35.38 2.73
C MET A 68 5.42 -35.26 1.21
N LEU A 69 4.80 -34.28 0.54
CA LEU A 69 5.03 -34.01 -0.87
C LEU A 69 6.48 -33.61 -1.08
N SER A 70 7.13 -34.24 -2.04
CA SER A 70 8.54 -33.98 -2.36
C SER A 70 8.72 -33.99 -3.87
N ASP A 71 8.76 -32.79 -4.45
CA ASP A 71 8.99 -32.58 -5.87
C ASP A 71 9.80 -31.29 -6.10
N SER A 72 10.37 -31.15 -7.30
CA SER A 72 11.18 -29.98 -7.68
C SER A 72 10.35 -28.71 -7.80
N ASP A 73 9.07 -28.84 -8.13
CA ASP A 73 8.14 -27.72 -8.37
C ASP A 73 7.24 -27.45 -7.14
N ILE A 74 7.52 -28.15 -6.02
CA ILE A 74 6.86 -27.96 -4.72
C ILE A 74 7.87 -27.42 -3.71
N VAL A 75 7.48 -26.46 -2.88
CA VAL A 75 8.29 -26.00 -1.75
C VAL A 75 8.33 -27.09 -0.67
N GLY A 76 9.52 -27.63 -0.43
CA GLY A 76 9.70 -28.74 0.51
C GLY A 76 9.42 -28.31 1.96
N VAL A 77 8.63 -29.09 2.68
CA VAL A 77 8.40 -28.94 4.11
C VAL A 77 9.39 -29.80 4.87
N TYR A 78 10.07 -29.22 5.86
CA TYR A 78 11.12 -29.89 6.62
C TYR A 78 10.67 -30.37 7.99
N ASP A 79 9.77 -29.59 8.61
CA ASP A 79 9.29 -29.88 9.95
C ASP A 79 7.98 -29.12 10.24
N PHE A 80 7.18 -29.65 11.15
CA PHE A 80 5.96 -29.00 11.65
C PHE A 80 5.91 -29.13 13.17
N GLU A 81 5.81 -28.02 13.89
CA GLU A 81 5.80 -28.02 15.35
C GLU A 81 4.73 -27.06 15.88
N ILE A 82 4.09 -27.46 16.97
CA ILE A 82 3.14 -26.62 17.70
C ILE A 82 3.74 -26.29 19.07
N SER A 83 3.89 -25.00 19.35
CA SER A 83 4.41 -24.51 20.63
C SER A 83 3.77 -23.18 20.99
N ASP A 84 3.45 -23.01 22.28
CA ASP A 84 2.94 -21.75 22.84
C ASP A 84 1.72 -21.14 22.10
N GLY A 85 0.80 -21.99 21.63
CA GLY A 85 -0.39 -21.55 20.89
C GLY A 85 -0.12 -21.10 19.45
N MET A 86 1.04 -21.47 18.90
CA MET A 86 1.45 -21.21 17.53
C MET A 86 1.76 -22.51 16.82
N ALA A 87 1.38 -22.63 15.55
CA ALA A 87 1.89 -23.64 14.65
C ALA A 87 3.03 -23.05 13.82
N TYR A 88 4.12 -23.80 13.73
CA TYR A 88 5.32 -23.45 12.97
C TYR A 88 5.51 -24.46 11.85
N LEU A 89 5.42 -24.01 10.61
CA LEU A 89 5.76 -24.81 9.45
C LEU A 89 7.14 -24.40 8.97
N ILE A 90 8.09 -25.30 9.08
CA ILE A 90 9.49 -25.08 8.69
C ILE A 90 9.67 -25.63 7.28
N MET A 91 10.03 -24.77 6.33
CA MET A 91 10.06 -25.12 4.92
C MET A 91 11.33 -24.64 4.21
N GLU A 92 11.49 -25.08 2.99
CA GLU A 92 12.54 -24.64 2.07
C GLU A 92 12.52 -23.11 1.93
N TYR A 93 13.67 -22.50 2.05
CA TYR A 93 13.86 -21.10 1.70
C TYR A 93 14.15 -20.99 0.21
N VAL A 94 13.24 -20.42 -0.55
CA VAL A 94 13.39 -20.13 -1.98
C VAL A 94 14.02 -18.75 -2.12
N ASP A 95 15.24 -18.68 -2.62
CA ASP A 95 15.97 -17.43 -2.86
C ASP A 95 15.50 -16.81 -4.18
N GLY A 96 14.43 -16.03 -4.14
CA GLY A 96 13.77 -15.51 -5.32
C GLY A 96 12.64 -14.54 -5.02
N VAL A 97 11.63 -14.50 -5.88
CA VAL A 97 10.47 -13.62 -5.78
C VAL A 97 9.16 -14.40 -5.91
N THR A 98 8.04 -13.86 -5.41
CA THR A 98 6.71 -14.39 -5.73
C THR A 98 6.30 -14.02 -7.16
N LEU A 99 5.44 -14.83 -7.78
CA LEU A 99 4.88 -14.51 -9.09
C LEU A 99 4.08 -13.20 -9.07
N THR A 100 3.39 -12.89 -7.97
CA THR A 100 2.73 -11.59 -7.77
C THR A 100 3.70 -10.44 -7.98
N ARG A 101 4.86 -10.51 -7.34
CA ARG A 101 5.88 -9.47 -7.47
C ARG A 101 6.45 -9.44 -8.88
N PHE A 102 6.77 -10.60 -9.45
CA PHE A 102 7.29 -10.72 -10.80
C PHE A 102 6.35 -10.09 -11.83
N MET A 103 5.05 -10.46 -11.81
CA MET A 103 4.04 -9.89 -12.71
C MET A 103 3.88 -8.38 -12.53
N HIS A 104 3.89 -7.92 -11.29
CA HIS A 104 3.81 -6.50 -11.00
C HIS A 104 5.03 -5.72 -11.55
N ASP A 105 6.24 -6.23 -11.35
CA ASP A 105 7.47 -5.56 -11.79
C ASP A 105 7.61 -5.62 -13.32
N TYR A 106 7.07 -6.67 -13.97
CA TYR A 106 6.99 -6.81 -15.41
C TYR A 106 5.99 -5.81 -16.03
N GLY A 107 4.84 -5.61 -15.40
CA GLY A 107 3.91 -4.52 -15.71
C GLY A 107 3.01 -4.72 -16.93
N GLY A 108 2.66 -5.98 -17.27
CA GLY A 108 1.75 -6.30 -18.39
C GLY A 108 1.69 -7.80 -18.68
N PRO A 109 1.06 -8.20 -19.80
CA PRO A 109 0.99 -9.59 -20.21
C PRO A 109 2.37 -10.23 -20.34
N LEU A 110 2.52 -11.46 -19.83
CA LEU A 110 3.80 -12.17 -19.85
C LEU A 110 4.07 -12.80 -21.23
N PRO A 111 5.33 -12.92 -21.66
CA PRO A 111 5.71 -13.69 -22.85
C PRO A 111 5.25 -15.14 -22.75
N LEU A 112 4.81 -15.73 -23.88
CA LEU A 112 4.29 -17.11 -23.91
C LEU A 112 5.29 -18.14 -23.37
N ASP A 113 6.59 -17.95 -23.58
CA ASP A 113 7.63 -18.81 -23.03
C ASP A 113 7.62 -18.81 -21.49
N ILE A 114 7.47 -17.63 -20.89
CA ILE A 114 7.39 -17.49 -19.43
C ILE A 114 6.10 -18.11 -18.91
N VAL A 115 4.96 -17.83 -19.58
CA VAL A 115 3.67 -18.45 -19.22
C VAL A 115 3.78 -19.97 -19.29
N ALA A 116 4.39 -20.55 -20.35
CA ALA A 116 4.62 -21.98 -20.47
C ALA A 116 5.47 -22.55 -19.33
N SER A 117 6.50 -21.81 -18.89
CA SER A 117 7.35 -22.26 -17.77
C SER A 117 6.62 -22.27 -16.44
N VAL A 118 5.83 -21.21 -16.16
CA VAL A 118 5.06 -21.11 -14.91
C VAL A 118 3.90 -22.08 -14.91
N PHE A 119 3.11 -22.11 -15.98
CA PHE A 119 1.96 -23.02 -16.15
C PHE A 119 2.40 -24.48 -16.01
N GLY A 120 3.43 -24.91 -16.74
CA GLY A 120 3.92 -26.28 -16.70
C GLY A 120 4.42 -26.70 -15.31
N ALA A 121 5.08 -25.80 -14.57
CA ALA A 121 5.52 -26.12 -13.21
C ALA A 121 4.35 -26.18 -12.21
N VAL A 122 3.36 -25.27 -12.32
CA VAL A 122 2.20 -25.27 -11.41
C VAL A 122 1.30 -26.46 -11.70
N SER A 123 1.02 -26.78 -12.97
CA SER A 123 0.23 -27.96 -13.34
C SER A 123 0.89 -29.25 -12.86
N HIS A 124 2.22 -29.41 -13.05
CA HIS A 124 2.94 -30.57 -12.55
C HIS A 124 2.91 -30.69 -11.02
N ALA A 125 3.08 -29.58 -10.30
CA ALA A 125 2.97 -29.56 -8.84
C ALA A 125 1.59 -29.99 -8.35
N LEU A 126 0.52 -29.55 -9.03
CA LEU A 126 -0.86 -29.96 -8.74
C LEU A 126 -1.10 -31.44 -9.07
N GLU A 127 -0.62 -31.95 -10.20
CA GLU A 127 -0.71 -33.36 -10.53
C GLU A 127 -0.09 -34.23 -9.44
N VAL A 128 1.14 -33.91 -9.01
CA VAL A 128 1.83 -34.62 -7.93
C VAL A 128 1.01 -34.60 -6.63
N ALA A 129 0.40 -33.46 -6.30
CA ALA A 129 -0.43 -33.34 -5.11
C ALA A 129 -1.73 -34.16 -5.21
N HIS A 130 -2.43 -34.09 -6.35
CA HIS A 130 -3.68 -34.84 -6.60
C HIS A 130 -3.44 -36.34 -6.60
N GLU A 131 -2.34 -36.85 -7.18
CA GLU A 131 -1.95 -38.27 -7.09
C GLU A 131 -1.76 -38.74 -5.63
N ASN A 132 -1.40 -37.80 -4.72
CA ASN A 132 -1.30 -38.07 -3.29
C ASN A 132 -2.56 -37.66 -2.50
N GLN A 133 -3.68 -37.41 -3.18
CA GLN A 133 -4.98 -37.04 -2.58
C GLN A 133 -4.92 -35.72 -1.78
N VAL A 134 -4.08 -34.79 -2.18
CA VAL A 134 -3.95 -33.45 -1.60
C VAL A 134 -4.47 -32.43 -2.61
N LEU A 135 -5.48 -31.66 -2.24
CA LEU A 135 -5.92 -30.47 -2.97
C LEU A 135 -5.17 -29.25 -2.44
N HIS A 136 -4.91 -28.29 -3.31
CA HIS A 136 -4.23 -27.05 -2.91
C HIS A 136 -5.20 -26.01 -2.35
N LEU A 137 -6.30 -25.74 -3.05
CA LEU A 137 -7.43 -24.84 -2.71
C LEU A 137 -7.07 -23.34 -2.49
N ASP A 138 -5.83 -22.95 -2.77
CA ASP A 138 -5.38 -21.54 -2.65
C ASP A 138 -4.30 -21.22 -3.71
N ILE A 139 -4.47 -21.71 -4.95
CA ILE A 139 -3.58 -21.36 -6.06
C ILE A 139 -3.77 -19.88 -6.43
N LYS A 140 -2.68 -19.14 -6.34
CA LYS A 140 -2.61 -17.70 -6.65
C LYS A 140 -1.16 -17.27 -6.85
N PRO A 141 -0.89 -16.10 -7.45
CA PRO A 141 0.48 -15.63 -7.68
C PRO A 141 1.35 -15.50 -6.41
N ASP A 142 0.74 -15.25 -5.23
CA ASP A 142 1.48 -15.15 -3.97
C ASP A 142 2.09 -16.49 -3.51
N ASN A 143 1.45 -17.60 -3.88
CA ASN A 143 1.86 -18.96 -3.52
C ASN A 143 2.76 -19.62 -4.60
N VAL A 144 3.08 -18.91 -5.67
CA VAL A 144 4.01 -19.36 -6.71
C VAL A 144 5.32 -18.57 -6.56
N LEU A 145 6.41 -19.26 -6.29
CA LEU A 145 7.74 -18.70 -6.08
C LEU A 145 8.64 -18.99 -7.29
N ILE A 146 9.48 -18.04 -7.64
CA ILE A 146 10.46 -18.16 -8.74
C ILE A 146 11.84 -17.88 -8.17
N ASP A 147 12.72 -18.89 -8.21
CA ASP A 147 14.10 -18.72 -7.71
C ASP A 147 15.03 -18.03 -8.73
N ARG A 148 16.24 -17.72 -8.31
CA ARG A 148 17.28 -17.08 -9.16
C ARG A 148 17.71 -17.92 -10.36
N GLN A 149 17.42 -19.21 -10.36
CA GLN A 149 17.68 -20.13 -11.46
C GLN A 149 16.49 -20.26 -12.41
N GLY A 150 15.41 -19.51 -12.16
CA GLY A 150 14.16 -19.56 -12.93
C GLY A 150 13.33 -20.80 -12.63
N GLN A 151 13.64 -21.55 -11.55
CA GLN A 151 12.79 -22.65 -11.10
C GLN A 151 11.54 -22.08 -10.45
N VAL A 152 10.40 -22.56 -10.88
CA VAL A 152 9.09 -22.23 -10.30
C VAL A 152 8.74 -23.27 -9.25
N LYS A 153 8.25 -22.83 -8.10
CA LYS A 153 7.82 -23.71 -7.01
C LYS A 153 6.51 -23.22 -6.41
N VAL A 154 5.61 -24.14 -6.14
CA VAL A 154 4.33 -23.88 -5.47
C VAL A 154 4.48 -24.13 -3.97
N SER A 155 3.99 -23.18 -3.16
CA SER A 155 4.02 -23.23 -1.68
C SER A 155 2.61 -23.40 -1.11
N ASP A 156 2.54 -23.72 0.16
CA ASP A 156 1.31 -23.68 0.97
C ASP A 156 0.26 -24.77 0.67
N PHE A 157 0.66 -25.92 0.16
CA PHE A 157 -0.21 -27.09 0.03
C PHE A 157 -0.85 -27.51 1.35
N GLY A 158 -2.14 -27.87 1.33
CA GLY A 158 -2.87 -28.43 2.48
C GLY A 158 -3.06 -27.52 3.67
N LEU A 159 -2.80 -26.21 3.55
CA LEU A 159 -2.94 -25.25 4.66
C LEU A 159 -4.29 -24.53 4.65
N ALA A 160 -5.10 -24.66 3.61
CA ALA A 160 -6.39 -23.99 3.48
C ALA A 160 -7.33 -24.36 4.63
N GLU A 161 -7.50 -25.66 4.93
CA GLU A 161 -8.36 -26.12 6.03
C GLU A 161 -7.81 -25.78 7.41
N LEU A 162 -6.49 -25.80 7.60
CA LEU A 162 -5.85 -25.37 8.84
C LEU A 162 -6.13 -23.86 9.11
N SER A 163 -6.11 -23.05 8.07
CA SER A 163 -6.43 -21.63 8.17
C SER A 163 -7.91 -21.40 8.47
N HIS A 164 -8.82 -22.18 7.87
CA HIS A 164 -10.25 -22.15 8.18
C HIS A 164 -10.57 -22.54 9.61
N SER A 165 -9.95 -23.60 10.12
CA SER A 165 -10.19 -24.10 11.47
C SER A 165 -9.55 -23.27 12.57
N ALA A 166 -8.54 -22.46 12.25
CA ALA A 166 -7.96 -21.45 13.15
C ALA A 166 -8.84 -20.18 13.29
N GLY A 167 -10.08 -20.18 12.75
CA GLY A 167 -11.00 -19.03 12.81
C GLY A 167 -10.79 -17.98 11.73
N PHE A 168 -9.96 -18.26 10.76
CA PHE A 168 -9.57 -17.33 9.68
C PHE A 168 -10.34 -17.56 8.37
N GLY A 169 -11.53 -18.16 8.45
CA GLY A 169 -12.37 -18.54 7.32
C GLY A 169 -13.07 -17.41 6.56
N GLN A 170 -12.71 -16.15 6.78
CA GLN A 170 -13.16 -15.04 5.93
C GLN A 170 -11.95 -14.47 5.19
N ALA A 171 -11.87 -14.76 3.90
CA ALA A 171 -10.87 -14.19 3.01
C ALA A 171 -11.03 -12.65 2.98
N GLU A 172 -10.07 -11.92 3.56
CA GLU A 172 -9.98 -10.49 3.34
C GLU A 172 -9.28 -10.21 2.00
N GLY A 173 -10.07 -9.78 1.03
CA GLY A 173 -9.74 -8.77 0.02
C GLY A 173 -8.57 -8.99 -0.96
N GLY A 174 -8.05 -10.18 -1.23
CA GLY A 174 -6.98 -10.34 -2.23
C GLY A 174 -6.86 -11.75 -2.82
N THR A 175 -7.37 -12.72 -2.11
CA THR A 175 -7.30 -14.16 -2.46
C THR A 175 -8.51 -14.60 -3.28
N ILE A 176 -9.58 -13.82 -3.27
CA ILE A 176 -10.91 -14.21 -3.76
C ILE A 176 -10.94 -14.37 -5.29
N GLY A 177 -10.11 -13.65 -6.03
CA GLY A 177 -10.12 -13.66 -7.51
C GLY A 177 -9.60 -14.94 -8.17
N TYR A 178 -9.20 -15.97 -7.40
CA TYR A 178 -8.75 -17.27 -7.89
C TYR A 178 -9.58 -18.41 -7.30
N MET A 179 -10.67 -18.09 -6.63
CA MET A 179 -11.54 -19.04 -5.97
C MET A 179 -12.76 -19.31 -6.86
N PRO A 180 -13.07 -20.55 -7.25
CA PRO A 180 -14.24 -20.85 -8.05
C PRO A 180 -15.54 -20.83 -7.22
N LEU A 181 -16.69 -20.85 -7.90
CA LEU A 181 -18.01 -20.71 -7.28
C LEU A 181 -18.33 -21.81 -6.26
N GLU A 182 -17.98 -23.06 -6.55
CA GLU A 182 -18.20 -24.18 -5.64
C GLU A 182 -17.46 -23.99 -4.30
N GLN A 183 -16.26 -23.43 -4.33
CA GLN A 183 -15.50 -23.16 -3.13
C GLN A 183 -16.09 -21.99 -2.33
N MET A 184 -16.54 -20.92 -3.01
CA MET A 184 -17.25 -19.80 -2.41
C MET A 184 -18.56 -20.23 -1.75
N ARG A 185 -19.27 -21.19 -2.35
CA ARG A 185 -20.54 -21.76 -1.88
C ARG A 185 -20.35 -22.86 -0.85
N LEU A 186 -19.11 -23.16 -0.44
CA LEU A 186 -18.77 -24.20 0.52
C LEU A 186 -19.25 -25.61 0.07
N GLU A 187 -19.28 -25.85 -1.22
CA GLU A 187 -19.50 -27.17 -1.79
C GLU A 187 -18.23 -28.02 -1.64
N GLN A 188 -18.36 -29.34 -1.79
CA GLN A 188 -17.21 -30.22 -1.67
C GLN A 188 -16.24 -29.99 -2.85
N PRO A 189 -14.98 -29.55 -2.59
CA PRO A 189 -14.00 -29.31 -3.64
C PRO A 189 -13.46 -30.64 -4.19
N ASP A 190 -13.01 -30.61 -5.43
CA ASP A 190 -12.28 -31.69 -6.09
C ASP A 190 -11.09 -31.12 -6.91
N GLU A 191 -10.41 -31.95 -7.71
CA GLU A 191 -9.26 -31.53 -8.53
C GLU A 191 -9.59 -30.39 -9.51
N ARG A 192 -10.85 -30.29 -9.95
CA ARG A 192 -11.33 -29.22 -10.86
C ARG A 192 -11.41 -27.85 -10.18
N THR A 193 -11.43 -27.82 -8.86
CA THR A 193 -11.34 -26.57 -8.07
C THR A 193 -9.94 -25.93 -8.24
N ASP A 194 -8.88 -26.73 -8.17
CA ASP A 194 -7.50 -26.28 -8.41
C ASP A 194 -7.26 -25.97 -9.90
N GLU A 195 -7.88 -26.74 -10.83
CA GLU A 195 -7.84 -26.49 -12.26
C GLU A 195 -8.36 -25.08 -12.61
N TRP A 196 -9.53 -24.71 -12.08
CA TRP A 196 -10.10 -23.37 -12.29
C TRP A 196 -9.16 -22.27 -11.78
N ALA A 197 -8.56 -22.47 -10.61
CA ALA A 197 -7.62 -21.49 -10.03
C ALA A 197 -6.35 -21.35 -10.90
N LEU A 198 -5.84 -22.47 -11.45
CA LEU A 198 -4.74 -22.47 -12.43
C LEU A 198 -5.13 -21.78 -13.74
N ALA A 199 -6.36 -21.98 -14.22
CA ALA A 199 -6.87 -21.33 -15.42
C ALA A 199 -7.00 -19.80 -15.20
N ALA A 200 -7.51 -19.35 -14.06
CA ALA A 200 -7.60 -17.93 -13.69
C ALA A 200 -6.21 -17.26 -13.58
N LEU A 201 -5.25 -17.96 -12.97
CA LEU A 201 -3.85 -17.52 -12.90
C LEU A 201 -3.23 -17.41 -14.30
N THR A 202 -3.49 -18.39 -15.17
CA THR A 202 -2.98 -18.43 -16.54
C THR A 202 -3.59 -17.30 -17.37
N TYR A 203 -4.89 -17.07 -17.22
CA TYR A 203 -5.59 -15.96 -17.86
C TYR A 203 -4.95 -14.62 -17.49
N GLU A 204 -4.68 -14.38 -16.21
CA GLU A 204 -4.03 -13.16 -15.75
C GLU A 204 -2.61 -13.01 -16.31
N MET A 205 -1.81 -14.07 -16.36
CA MET A 205 -0.48 -14.04 -16.98
C MET A 205 -0.55 -13.69 -18.47
N LEU A 206 -1.57 -14.19 -19.19
CA LEU A 206 -1.75 -13.98 -20.62
C LEU A 206 -2.29 -12.59 -20.96
N THR A 207 -3.18 -12.03 -20.15
CA THR A 207 -3.87 -10.75 -20.40
C THR A 207 -3.28 -9.59 -19.62
N GLY A 208 -2.61 -9.86 -18.50
CA GLY A 208 -2.10 -8.85 -17.56
C GLY A 208 -3.15 -8.34 -16.58
N ASP A 209 -4.37 -8.90 -16.60
CA ASP A 209 -5.47 -8.49 -15.72
C ASP A 209 -6.28 -9.71 -15.27
N ASN A 210 -6.78 -9.67 -14.03
CA ASN A 210 -7.67 -10.68 -13.48
C ASN A 210 -9.07 -10.08 -13.25
N PRO A 211 -10.07 -10.43 -14.07
CA PRO A 211 -11.41 -9.86 -13.99
C PRO A 211 -12.20 -10.33 -12.76
N PHE A 212 -11.76 -11.38 -12.08
CA PHE A 212 -12.44 -11.98 -10.93
C PHE A 212 -12.01 -11.37 -9.60
N LEU A 213 -11.05 -10.43 -9.58
CA LEU A 213 -10.63 -9.74 -8.37
C LEU A 213 -11.75 -8.88 -7.80
N ALA A 214 -12.15 -9.16 -6.57
CA ALA A 214 -13.24 -8.48 -5.90
C ALA A 214 -12.94 -8.21 -4.42
N PRO A 215 -13.58 -7.21 -3.81
CA PRO A 215 -13.32 -6.84 -2.42
C PRO A 215 -13.92 -7.82 -1.39
N ASP A 216 -14.93 -8.58 -1.78
CA ASP A 216 -15.60 -9.58 -0.95
C ASP A 216 -16.20 -10.71 -1.79
N LEU A 217 -16.67 -11.78 -1.13
CA LEU A 217 -17.20 -12.98 -1.78
C LEU A 217 -18.43 -12.70 -2.65
N ALA A 218 -19.33 -11.83 -2.23
CA ALA A 218 -20.55 -11.54 -2.98
C ALA A 218 -20.25 -10.79 -4.30
N TRP A 219 -19.27 -9.88 -4.28
CA TRP A 219 -18.79 -9.23 -5.49
C TRP A 219 -17.99 -10.17 -6.39
N ALA A 220 -17.22 -11.11 -5.81
CA ALA A 220 -16.48 -12.10 -6.59
C ALA A 220 -17.42 -13.09 -7.29
N GLU A 221 -18.46 -13.57 -6.60
CA GLU A 221 -19.48 -14.42 -7.21
C GLU A 221 -20.15 -13.73 -8.40
N ALA A 222 -20.57 -12.46 -8.22
CA ALA A 222 -21.12 -11.68 -9.33
C ALA A 222 -20.10 -11.42 -10.45
N ALA A 223 -18.83 -11.15 -10.10
CA ALA A 223 -17.77 -10.94 -11.09
C ALA A 223 -17.51 -12.20 -11.94
N ILE A 224 -17.63 -13.39 -11.35
CA ILE A 224 -17.48 -14.66 -12.08
C ILE A 224 -18.72 -14.93 -12.96
N GLU A 225 -19.94 -14.72 -12.43
CA GLU A 225 -21.18 -14.99 -13.17
C GLU A 225 -21.39 -14.01 -14.34
N ASP A 226 -20.99 -12.75 -14.20
CA ASP A 226 -21.19 -11.67 -15.17
C ASP A 226 -19.91 -11.32 -15.95
N ALA A 227 -18.84 -12.12 -15.86
CA ALA A 227 -17.55 -11.77 -16.45
C ALA A 227 -17.60 -11.61 -17.97
N GLU A 228 -17.31 -10.42 -18.46
CA GLU A 228 -16.98 -10.19 -19.86
C GLU A 228 -15.46 -10.42 -20.06
N LEU A 229 -15.06 -11.65 -20.34
CA LEU A 229 -13.65 -12.01 -20.51
C LEU A 229 -13.10 -11.45 -21.81
N VAL A 230 -11.95 -10.78 -21.70
CA VAL A 230 -11.16 -10.41 -22.88
C VAL A 230 -10.60 -11.69 -23.51
N VAL A 231 -10.80 -11.86 -24.82
CA VAL A 231 -10.27 -13.02 -25.54
C VAL A 231 -8.76 -12.87 -25.68
N PRO A 232 -7.93 -13.75 -25.07
CA PRO A 232 -6.48 -13.57 -25.03
C PRO A 232 -5.84 -13.49 -26.42
N SER A 233 -6.28 -14.30 -27.40
CA SER A 233 -5.75 -14.24 -28.77
C SER A 233 -6.05 -12.94 -29.51
N LEU A 234 -7.09 -12.20 -29.11
CA LEU A 234 -7.38 -10.87 -29.67
C LEU A 234 -6.54 -9.78 -29.00
N ALA A 235 -6.20 -9.96 -27.73
CA ALA A 235 -5.38 -9.03 -26.98
C ALA A 235 -3.89 -9.15 -27.34
N ARG A 236 -3.46 -10.35 -27.77
CA ARG A 236 -2.06 -10.66 -28.12
C ARG A 236 -1.99 -11.39 -29.46
N GLY A 237 -1.18 -10.91 -30.39
CA GLY A 237 -1.09 -11.47 -31.74
C GLY A 237 -0.21 -12.72 -31.88
N ASP A 238 0.37 -13.24 -30.82
CA ASP A 238 1.29 -14.37 -30.77
C ASP A 238 0.64 -15.68 -30.27
N MET A 239 -0.67 -15.68 -29.98
CA MET A 239 -1.44 -16.81 -29.46
C MET A 239 -2.54 -17.20 -30.47
N PRO A 240 -2.71 -18.50 -30.79
CA PRO A 240 -3.78 -18.95 -31.69
C PRO A 240 -5.14 -18.98 -30.96
N ALA A 241 -6.22 -18.69 -31.70
CA ALA A 241 -7.58 -18.66 -31.15
C ALA A 241 -8.05 -20.00 -30.55
N ALA A 242 -7.49 -21.12 -30.97
CA ALA A 242 -7.81 -22.43 -30.38
C ALA A 242 -7.41 -22.54 -28.89
N ALA A 243 -6.49 -21.72 -28.43
CA ALA A 243 -6.10 -21.70 -27.02
C ALA A 243 -7.15 -20.99 -26.14
N ASP A 244 -7.92 -20.05 -26.72
CA ASP A 244 -9.00 -19.36 -26.01
C ASP A 244 -10.10 -20.35 -25.59
N ASP A 245 -10.48 -21.26 -26.50
CA ASP A 245 -11.51 -22.27 -26.24
C ASP A 245 -11.09 -23.17 -25.05
N VAL A 246 -9.83 -23.65 -25.08
CA VAL A 246 -9.28 -24.48 -23.99
C VAL A 246 -9.27 -23.73 -22.65
N LEU A 247 -8.87 -22.47 -22.66
CA LEU A 247 -8.81 -21.68 -21.43
C LEU A 247 -10.21 -21.37 -20.88
N PHE A 248 -11.18 -21.11 -21.77
CA PHE A 248 -12.56 -20.83 -21.37
C PHE A 248 -13.31 -22.09 -20.91
N ASP A 249 -13.01 -23.26 -21.47
CA ASP A 249 -13.52 -24.54 -20.95
C ASP A 249 -13.05 -24.76 -19.51
N ALA A 250 -11.76 -24.51 -19.20
CA ALA A 250 -11.23 -24.61 -17.84
C ALA A 250 -11.80 -23.53 -16.88
N LEU A 251 -12.25 -22.38 -17.40
CA LEU A 251 -12.93 -21.32 -16.67
C LEU A 251 -14.47 -21.47 -16.67
N SER A 252 -15.01 -22.62 -17.08
CA SER A 252 -16.45 -22.84 -17.08
C SER A 252 -17.05 -22.69 -15.67
N LEU A 253 -18.23 -22.05 -15.60
CA LEU A 253 -18.96 -21.86 -14.34
C LEU A 253 -19.37 -23.21 -13.75
N ASP A 254 -19.86 -24.13 -14.60
CA ASP A 254 -20.17 -25.49 -14.20
C ASP A 254 -18.89 -26.33 -14.23
N ARG A 255 -18.50 -26.86 -13.07
CA ARG A 255 -17.31 -27.70 -12.97
C ARG A 255 -17.37 -28.98 -13.81
N GLU A 256 -18.59 -29.47 -14.14
CA GLU A 256 -18.74 -30.66 -14.98
C GLU A 256 -18.38 -30.41 -16.46
N ASP A 257 -18.38 -29.12 -16.87
CA ASP A 257 -17.98 -28.69 -18.21
C ASP A 257 -16.46 -28.43 -18.31
N ARG A 258 -15.72 -28.43 -17.17
CA ARG A 258 -14.26 -28.31 -17.13
C ARG A 258 -13.58 -29.63 -17.49
N PHE A 259 -12.25 -29.61 -17.60
CA PHE A 259 -11.47 -30.84 -17.78
C PHE A 259 -11.60 -31.76 -16.58
N CYS A 260 -11.37 -33.05 -16.79
CA CYS A 260 -11.49 -34.05 -15.73
C CYS A 260 -10.33 -33.99 -14.71
N SER A 261 -9.18 -33.47 -15.14
CA SER A 261 -7.99 -33.34 -14.31
C SER A 261 -7.13 -32.17 -14.77
N VAL A 262 -6.26 -31.67 -13.90
CA VAL A 262 -5.25 -30.64 -14.24
C VAL A 262 -4.34 -31.11 -15.36
N ARG A 263 -4.04 -32.43 -15.44
CA ARG A 263 -3.27 -33.03 -16.52
C ARG A 263 -3.98 -32.90 -17.88
N ASP A 264 -5.27 -33.19 -17.96
CA ASP A 264 -6.04 -33.09 -19.22
C ASP A 264 -6.07 -31.61 -19.69
N PHE A 265 -6.21 -30.66 -18.75
CA PHE A 265 -6.13 -29.24 -19.05
C PHE A 265 -4.71 -28.83 -19.53
N ALA A 266 -3.67 -29.34 -18.87
CA ALA A 266 -2.29 -29.04 -19.24
C ALA A 266 -1.96 -29.59 -20.64
N ASP A 267 -2.31 -30.83 -20.92
CA ASP A 267 -2.11 -31.49 -22.24
C ASP A 267 -2.85 -30.73 -23.36
N ALA A 268 -4.01 -30.14 -23.05
CA ALA A 268 -4.80 -29.38 -24.01
C ALA A 268 -4.23 -27.98 -24.29
N LEU A 269 -3.69 -27.27 -23.25
CA LEU A 269 -3.24 -25.89 -23.36
C LEU A 269 -1.75 -25.75 -23.75
N GLU A 270 -0.86 -26.61 -23.23
CA GLU A 270 0.59 -26.52 -23.47
C GLU A 270 1.00 -26.39 -24.95
N PRO A 271 0.35 -27.08 -25.91
CA PRO A 271 0.71 -26.96 -27.33
C PRO A 271 0.57 -25.55 -27.91
N TYR A 272 -0.22 -24.69 -27.27
CA TYR A 272 -0.49 -23.30 -27.69
C TYR A 272 0.36 -22.27 -26.94
N LEU A 273 1.05 -22.69 -25.88
CA LEU A 273 1.97 -21.85 -25.14
C LEU A 273 3.36 -21.87 -25.78
N GLY A 274 4.29 -21.09 -25.20
CA GLY A 274 5.65 -21.00 -25.67
C GLY A 274 6.54 -22.15 -25.22
N ASN A 275 7.85 -21.95 -25.30
CA ASN A 275 8.83 -22.94 -24.89
C ASN A 275 9.19 -22.80 -23.40
N ALA A 276 8.72 -23.70 -22.55
CA ALA A 276 8.93 -23.67 -21.10
C ALA A 276 10.44 -23.62 -20.71
N ARG A 277 11.33 -24.30 -21.44
CA ARG A 277 12.79 -24.25 -21.17
C ARG A 277 13.38 -22.86 -21.46
N GLN A 278 12.85 -22.19 -22.48
CA GLN A 278 13.25 -20.81 -22.80
C GLN A 278 12.68 -19.85 -21.76
N GLY A 279 11.43 -20.03 -21.36
CA GLY A 279 10.80 -19.28 -20.28
C GLY A 279 11.56 -19.37 -18.97
N LYS A 280 11.97 -20.58 -18.57
CA LYS A 280 12.83 -20.77 -17.38
C LYS A 280 14.14 -19.98 -17.46
N ARG A 281 14.77 -19.93 -18.63
CA ARG A 281 16.00 -19.11 -18.81
C ARG A 281 15.72 -17.63 -18.73
N GLN A 282 14.60 -17.17 -19.30
CA GLN A 282 14.16 -15.78 -19.21
C GLN A 282 13.85 -15.38 -17.76
N LEU A 283 13.14 -16.25 -17.03
CA LEU A 283 12.89 -16.08 -15.59
C LEU A 283 14.19 -15.96 -14.80
N ALA A 284 15.18 -16.84 -15.06
CA ALA A 284 16.48 -16.80 -14.38
C ALA A 284 17.19 -15.46 -14.57
N VAL A 285 17.14 -14.91 -15.78
CA VAL A 285 17.75 -13.59 -16.06
C VAL A 285 16.99 -12.48 -15.34
N LEU A 286 15.67 -12.41 -15.52
CA LEU A 286 14.86 -11.32 -14.97
C LEU A 286 14.81 -11.35 -13.43
N VAL A 287 14.71 -12.53 -12.82
CA VAL A 287 14.74 -12.67 -11.36
C VAL A 287 16.15 -12.47 -10.82
N GLY A 288 17.18 -12.91 -11.55
CA GLY A 288 18.57 -12.65 -11.21
C GLY A 288 18.87 -11.16 -11.11
N GLU A 289 18.50 -10.38 -12.14
CA GLU A 289 18.62 -8.91 -12.16
C GLU A 289 17.82 -8.26 -11.03
N ALA A 290 16.56 -8.67 -10.83
CA ALA A 290 15.72 -8.14 -9.76
C ALA A 290 16.30 -8.44 -8.36
N CYS A 291 16.97 -9.58 -8.17
CA CYS A 291 17.59 -9.95 -6.91
C CYS A 291 18.98 -9.32 -6.72
N GLU A 292 19.71 -8.99 -7.79
CA GLU A 292 20.99 -8.27 -7.71
C GLU A 292 20.77 -6.82 -7.30
N ASP A 293 19.78 -6.14 -7.87
CA ASP A 293 19.34 -4.82 -7.43
C ASP A 293 18.97 -4.80 -5.94
N TYR A 294 18.43 -5.91 -5.42
CA TYR A 294 18.14 -6.08 -3.99
C TYR A 294 19.36 -6.45 -3.17
N GLY A 295 20.30 -7.18 -3.74
CA GLY A 295 21.55 -7.59 -3.10
C GLY A 295 22.50 -6.41 -2.91
N GLU A 296 22.59 -5.49 -3.88
CA GLU A 296 23.36 -4.25 -3.74
C GLU A 296 22.73 -3.31 -2.72
N VAL A 297 21.39 -3.17 -2.71
CA VAL A 297 20.68 -2.40 -1.68
C VAL A 297 20.86 -3.02 -0.28
N ALA A 298 20.86 -4.35 -0.17
CA ALA A 298 21.07 -5.04 1.10
C ALA A 298 22.54 -5.08 1.53
N GLN A 299 23.51 -5.02 0.60
CA GLN A 299 24.93 -4.94 0.90
C GLN A 299 25.38 -3.52 1.25
N ASP A 300 24.86 -2.51 0.60
CA ASP A 300 25.07 -1.10 1.00
C ASP A 300 24.44 -0.82 2.36
N ASP A 301 23.26 -1.35 2.65
CA ASP A 301 22.66 -1.27 3.98
C ASP A 301 23.45 -2.09 5.03
N ALA A 302 24.16 -3.15 4.63
CA ALA A 302 24.99 -3.96 5.55
C ALA A 302 26.35 -3.33 5.88
N VAL A 303 26.87 -2.45 5.05
CA VAL A 303 28.15 -1.76 5.29
C VAL A 303 27.96 -0.46 6.10
N GLU A 304 26.79 0.16 6.05
CA GLU A 304 26.45 1.37 6.83
C GLU A 304 25.48 1.14 7.98
N ALA A 305 24.85 -0.01 8.11
CA ALA A 305 24.05 -0.35 9.28
C ALA A 305 24.94 -0.69 10.48
N ARG A 306 25.65 0.30 11.02
CA ARG A 306 25.68 0.39 12.49
C ARG A 306 24.21 0.37 12.91
N PRO A 307 23.79 -0.54 13.81
CA PRO A 307 22.42 -0.55 14.26
C PRO A 307 22.11 0.84 14.82
N ALA A 308 21.38 1.63 14.08
CA ALA A 308 20.65 2.72 14.69
C ALA A 308 19.77 2.00 15.71
N VAL A 309 20.16 2.11 16.97
CA VAL A 309 19.47 1.53 18.11
C VAL A 309 18.03 2.03 18.00
N SER A 310 17.16 1.24 17.39
CA SER A 310 15.74 1.58 17.32
C SER A 310 15.19 1.32 18.72
N PHE A 311 15.18 2.36 19.54
CA PHE A 311 14.64 2.37 20.89
C PHE A 311 13.13 2.07 20.96
N MET A 312 12.47 1.89 19.81
CA MET A 312 11.02 1.69 19.77
C MET A 312 10.66 0.38 19.08
N SER A 313 9.83 -0.42 19.75
CA SER A 313 9.21 -1.63 19.18
C SER A 313 8.33 -1.28 17.97
N GLU A 314 8.03 -2.24 17.08
CA GLU A 314 7.12 -2.01 15.94
C GLU A 314 5.73 -1.54 16.38
N ARG A 315 5.23 -2.05 17.53
CA ARG A 315 3.99 -1.58 18.14
C ARG A 315 4.09 -0.11 18.53
N ALA A 316 5.21 0.31 19.12
CA ALA A 316 5.45 1.70 19.48
C ALA A 316 5.55 2.60 18.22
N ARG A 317 6.13 2.12 17.12
CA ARG A 317 6.16 2.83 15.83
C ARG A 317 4.78 2.94 15.19
N ALA A 318 3.96 1.89 15.24
CA ALA A 318 2.58 1.90 14.74
C ALA A 318 1.71 2.86 15.57
N VAL A 319 1.82 2.81 16.90
CA VAL A 319 1.15 3.77 17.80
C VAL A 319 1.65 5.18 17.54
N GLY A 320 2.97 5.38 17.37
CA GLY A 320 3.56 6.67 17.05
C GLY A 320 3.02 7.27 15.74
N ARG A 321 2.89 6.46 14.69
CA ARG A 321 2.29 6.90 13.41
C ARG A 321 0.82 7.30 13.57
N ARG A 322 0.02 6.52 14.32
CA ARG A 322 -1.38 6.85 14.61
C ARG A 322 -1.51 8.14 15.40
N VAL A 323 -0.72 8.28 16.45
CA VAL A 323 -0.70 9.48 17.31
C VAL A 323 -0.26 10.70 16.50
N PHE A 324 0.78 10.58 15.68
CA PHE A 324 1.25 11.67 14.82
C PHE A 324 0.18 12.10 13.80
N SER A 325 -0.46 11.14 13.12
CA SER A 325 -1.51 11.43 12.16
C SER A 325 -2.74 12.07 12.83
N ALA A 326 -3.11 11.56 14.01
CA ALA A 326 -4.20 12.14 14.80
C ALA A 326 -3.86 13.58 15.25
N ALA A 327 -2.65 13.82 15.73
CA ALA A 327 -2.20 15.15 16.12
C ALA A 327 -2.17 16.12 14.92
N ALA A 328 -1.69 15.66 13.76
CA ALA A 328 -1.67 16.46 12.52
C ALA A 328 -3.07 16.85 12.03
N CYS A 329 -4.08 16.03 12.31
CA CYS A 329 -5.48 16.34 11.96
C CYS A 329 -6.22 17.14 13.05
N ALA A 330 -5.89 16.96 14.34
CA ALA A 330 -6.57 17.65 15.44
C ALA A 330 -6.03 19.06 15.67
N LEU A 331 -4.72 19.27 15.54
CA LEU A 331 -4.07 20.56 15.81
C LEU A 331 -4.64 21.72 14.97
N PRO A 332 -4.89 21.55 13.65
CA PRO A 332 -5.57 22.58 12.87
C PRO A 332 -6.93 22.96 13.43
N GLY A 333 -7.74 21.98 13.84
CA GLY A 333 -9.05 22.22 14.44
C GLY A 333 -8.97 23.05 15.71
N VAL A 334 -8.04 22.73 16.60
CA VAL A 334 -7.81 23.49 17.84
C VAL A 334 -7.39 24.93 17.54
N LEU A 335 -6.49 25.13 16.56
CA LEU A 335 -6.05 26.47 16.14
C LEU A 335 -7.20 27.29 15.54
N PHE A 336 -8.07 26.69 14.76
CA PHE A 336 -9.23 27.37 14.19
C PHE A 336 -10.28 27.70 15.27
N LEU A 337 -10.54 26.78 16.22
CA LEU A 337 -11.43 27.04 17.35
C LEU A 337 -10.95 28.21 18.21
N ALA A 338 -9.64 28.42 18.35
CA ALA A 338 -9.08 29.56 19.07
C ALA A 338 -9.40 30.93 18.42
N ASN A 339 -9.87 30.94 17.18
CA ASN A 339 -10.30 32.12 16.44
C ASN A 339 -11.81 32.34 16.43
N ILE A 340 -12.57 31.63 17.27
CA ILE A 340 -14.03 31.79 17.43
C ILE A 340 -14.27 32.65 18.68
N PRO A 341 -14.62 33.95 18.55
CA PRO A 341 -14.74 34.88 19.70
C PRO A 341 -15.75 34.40 20.75
N GLN A 342 -16.83 33.73 20.32
CA GLN A 342 -17.91 33.26 21.19
C GLN A 342 -17.47 32.13 22.14
N LEU A 343 -16.33 31.52 21.90
CA LEU A 343 -15.76 30.46 22.76
C LEU A 343 -14.97 31.05 23.94
N PHE A 344 -14.84 32.40 24.03
CA PHE A 344 -14.09 33.07 25.08
C PHE A 344 -15.02 33.97 25.92
N ALA A 345 -14.81 33.97 27.22
CA ALA A 345 -15.54 34.84 28.14
C ALA A 345 -15.12 36.29 27.98
N VAL A 346 -15.93 37.20 28.50
CA VAL A 346 -15.54 38.63 28.64
C VAL A 346 -14.26 38.73 29.46
N GLY A 347 -13.18 39.21 28.85
CA GLY A 347 -11.85 39.19 29.45
C GLY A 347 -10.87 38.17 28.83
N GLY A 348 -11.31 37.42 27.79
CA GLY A 348 -10.45 36.56 26.95
C GLY A 348 -10.13 35.18 27.53
N ALA A 349 -10.78 34.77 28.64
CA ALA A 349 -10.60 33.44 29.19
C ALA A 349 -11.37 32.38 28.38
N PRO A 350 -10.76 31.23 28.03
CA PRO A 350 -11.45 30.14 27.29
C PRO A 350 -12.57 29.56 28.14
N THR A 351 -13.73 29.31 27.50
CA THR A 351 -14.90 28.71 28.13
C THR A 351 -14.81 27.17 28.19
N ALA A 352 -15.65 26.57 29.03
CA ALA A 352 -15.79 25.08 29.06
C ALA A 352 -16.15 24.51 27.68
N LEU A 353 -16.92 25.25 26.88
CA LEU A 353 -17.28 24.85 25.51
C LEU A 353 -16.06 24.78 24.59
N PHE A 354 -15.11 25.73 24.71
CA PHE A 354 -13.84 25.68 23.96
C PHE A 354 -13.08 24.40 24.25
N PHE A 355 -12.88 24.05 25.53
CA PHE A 355 -12.18 22.83 25.91
C PHE A 355 -12.94 21.58 25.48
N GLY A 356 -14.27 21.56 25.54
CA GLY A 356 -15.08 20.46 25.07
C GLY A 356 -14.94 20.21 23.56
N LEU A 357 -14.94 21.28 22.75
CA LEU A 357 -14.74 21.17 21.29
C LEU A 357 -13.32 20.76 20.94
N CYS A 358 -12.32 21.27 21.65
CA CYS A 358 -10.92 20.82 21.48
C CYS A 358 -10.79 19.32 21.80
N ALA A 359 -11.36 18.87 22.90
CA ALA A 359 -11.36 17.45 23.27
C ALA A 359 -12.08 16.59 22.19
N LEU A 360 -13.20 17.08 21.65
CA LEU A 360 -13.92 16.41 20.56
C LEU A 360 -13.03 16.26 19.31
N CYS A 361 -12.32 17.29 18.90
CA CYS A 361 -11.38 17.23 17.77
C CYS A 361 -10.27 16.18 18.00
N VAL A 362 -9.70 16.15 19.22
CA VAL A 362 -8.65 15.20 19.57
C VAL A 362 -9.18 13.77 19.59
N VAL A 363 -10.32 13.52 20.26
CA VAL A 363 -10.93 12.18 20.34
C VAL A 363 -11.33 11.68 18.97
N ALA A 364 -11.95 12.53 18.14
CA ALA A 364 -12.32 12.16 16.78
C ALA A 364 -11.10 11.82 15.91
N ALA A 365 -10.00 12.60 16.03
CA ALA A 365 -8.77 12.34 15.29
C ALA A 365 -8.05 11.07 15.76
N LEU A 366 -8.13 10.72 17.06
CA LEU A 366 -7.61 9.46 17.58
C LEU A 366 -8.45 8.26 17.13
N ALA A 367 -9.77 8.40 17.05
CA ALA A 367 -10.67 7.38 16.53
C ALA A 367 -10.47 7.19 15.01
N SER A 368 -10.44 8.30 14.26
CA SER A 368 -10.20 8.30 12.82
C SER A 368 -9.58 9.63 12.38
N PRO A 369 -8.36 9.66 11.80
CA PRO A 369 -7.76 10.87 11.25
C PRO A 369 -8.66 11.60 10.25
N ALA A 370 -9.45 10.88 9.46
CA ALA A 370 -10.41 11.45 8.51
C ALA A 370 -11.53 12.24 9.21
N LEU A 371 -12.04 11.75 10.34
CA LEU A 371 -13.02 12.48 11.16
C LEU A 371 -12.40 13.72 11.82
N GLY A 372 -11.18 13.60 12.32
CA GLY A 372 -10.43 14.73 12.86
C GLY A 372 -10.20 15.83 11.82
N ALA A 373 -9.87 15.45 10.59
CA ALA A 373 -9.71 16.38 9.47
C ALA A 373 -11.03 17.07 9.09
N LEU A 374 -12.15 16.32 9.06
CA LEU A 374 -13.48 16.89 8.80
C LEU A 374 -13.86 17.92 9.87
N LEU A 375 -13.64 17.61 11.14
CA LEU A 375 -13.91 18.55 12.24
C LEU A 375 -13.00 19.79 12.18
N SER A 376 -11.74 19.62 11.73
CA SER A 376 -10.85 20.76 11.54
C SER A 376 -11.32 21.68 10.41
N VAL A 377 -11.85 21.13 9.32
CA VAL A 377 -12.47 21.93 8.25
C VAL A 377 -13.74 22.63 8.77
N ALA A 378 -14.57 21.92 9.53
CA ALA A 378 -15.75 22.52 10.15
C ALA A 378 -15.39 23.67 11.12
N ALA A 379 -14.34 23.49 11.91
CA ALA A 379 -13.80 24.55 12.80
C ALA A 379 -13.28 25.77 12.01
N LEU A 380 -12.60 25.54 10.87
CA LEU A 380 -12.20 26.60 9.95
C LEU A 380 -13.40 27.40 9.43
N VAL A 381 -14.41 26.70 8.93
CA VAL A 381 -15.63 27.32 8.42
C VAL A 381 -16.33 28.14 9.50
N ALA A 382 -16.48 27.58 10.70
CA ALA A 382 -17.08 28.29 11.84
C ALA A 382 -16.26 29.53 12.25
N ALA A 383 -14.93 29.41 12.28
CA ALA A 383 -14.05 30.53 12.60
C ALA A 383 -14.14 31.66 11.55
N LEU A 384 -14.20 31.34 10.27
CA LEU A 384 -14.39 32.31 9.20
C LEU A 384 -15.76 32.99 9.30
N PHE A 385 -16.80 32.21 9.51
CA PHE A 385 -18.17 32.73 9.63
C PHE A 385 -18.34 33.67 10.82
N THR A 386 -17.76 33.35 11.97
CA THR A 386 -17.85 34.15 13.19
C THR A 386 -16.96 35.42 13.19
N ASN A 387 -16.06 35.52 12.21
CA ASN A 387 -15.23 36.71 11.97
C ASN A 387 -15.65 37.48 10.70
N ASP A 388 -16.93 37.43 10.33
CA ASP A 388 -17.57 38.16 9.22
C ASP A 388 -16.97 37.85 7.83
N ALA A 389 -16.22 36.74 7.66
CA ALA A 389 -15.67 36.28 6.40
C ALA A 389 -16.58 35.22 5.73
N VAL A 390 -17.85 35.61 5.48
CA VAL A 390 -18.91 34.68 5.05
C VAL A 390 -18.62 34.03 3.69
N VAL A 391 -18.14 34.80 2.70
CA VAL A 391 -17.84 34.28 1.37
C VAL A 391 -16.70 33.27 1.45
N MET A 392 -15.65 33.57 2.22
CA MET A 392 -14.54 32.64 2.45
C MET A 392 -15.01 31.39 3.20
N ALA A 393 -15.94 31.51 4.18
CA ALA A 393 -16.50 30.36 4.89
C ALA A 393 -17.23 29.41 3.94
N VAL A 394 -18.04 29.94 2.99
CA VAL A 394 -18.74 29.14 1.97
C VAL A 394 -17.73 28.43 1.05
N PHE A 395 -16.71 29.14 0.56
CA PHE A 395 -15.66 28.53 -0.25
C PHE A 395 -14.88 27.45 0.51
N ALA A 396 -14.53 27.70 1.77
CA ALA A 396 -13.84 26.73 2.63
C ALA A 396 -14.72 25.48 2.88
N ALA A 397 -16.04 25.65 3.07
CA ALA A 397 -16.98 24.54 3.24
C ALA A 397 -17.05 23.68 1.96
N VAL A 398 -17.20 24.30 0.78
CA VAL A 398 -17.29 23.58 -0.50
C VAL A 398 -15.96 22.90 -0.84
N ALA A 399 -14.85 23.63 -0.79
CA ALA A 399 -13.52 23.09 -1.12
C ALA A 399 -13.07 22.03 -0.12
N GLY A 400 -13.29 22.26 1.19
CA GLY A 400 -12.97 21.29 2.23
C GLY A 400 -13.84 20.05 2.20
N GLY A 401 -15.14 20.19 1.93
CA GLY A 401 -16.05 19.07 1.72
C GLY A 401 -15.69 18.24 0.48
N ALA A 402 -15.37 18.89 -0.63
CA ALA A 402 -14.93 18.23 -1.86
C ALA A 402 -13.58 17.49 -1.62
N TRP A 403 -12.59 18.16 -1.03
CA TRP A 403 -11.32 17.53 -0.69
C TRP A 403 -11.50 16.32 0.22
N TRP A 404 -12.31 16.46 1.28
CA TRP A 404 -12.56 15.35 2.21
C TRP A 404 -13.23 14.17 1.51
N PHE A 405 -14.23 14.44 0.65
CA PHE A 405 -14.97 13.40 -0.07
C PHE A 405 -14.08 12.66 -1.08
N PHE A 406 -13.26 13.37 -1.87
CA PHE A 406 -12.48 12.76 -2.95
C PHE A 406 -11.12 12.21 -2.51
N SER A 407 -10.53 12.72 -1.42
CA SER A 407 -9.18 12.35 -0.97
C SER A 407 -9.06 12.21 0.54
N GLY A 408 -9.49 13.17 1.34
CA GLY A 408 -9.23 13.23 2.78
C GLY A 408 -9.74 12.05 3.60
N ARG A 409 -10.79 11.38 3.15
CA ARG A 409 -11.35 10.19 3.80
C ARG A 409 -10.65 8.88 3.40
N ASN A 410 -9.89 8.87 2.31
CA ASN A 410 -9.33 7.65 1.73
C ASN A 410 -8.19 7.05 2.57
N SER A 411 -7.40 7.90 3.24
CA SER A 411 -6.34 7.42 4.12
C SER A 411 -5.96 8.45 5.18
N ALA A 412 -5.32 7.98 6.27
CA ALA A 412 -4.77 8.84 7.30
C ALA A 412 -3.70 9.79 6.75
N ALA A 413 -2.95 9.36 5.73
CA ALA A 413 -1.96 10.17 5.04
C ALA A 413 -2.59 11.32 4.27
N CYS A 414 -3.69 11.08 3.51
CA CYS A 414 -4.43 12.13 2.80
C CYS A 414 -5.03 13.16 3.77
N ALA A 415 -5.61 12.69 4.89
CA ALA A 415 -6.18 13.56 5.91
C ALA A 415 -5.13 14.49 6.54
N SER A 416 -3.96 13.95 6.91
CA SER A 416 -2.90 14.69 7.57
C SER A 416 -2.14 15.63 6.62
N THR A 417 -1.85 15.21 5.39
CA THR A 417 -1.09 16.02 4.42
C THR A 417 -1.90 17.18 3.86
N GLY A 418 -3.22 17.03 3.65
CA GLY A 418 -4.09 18.10 3.20
C GLY A 418 -4.13 19.29 4.18
N LEU A 419 -4.00 19.04 5.47
CA LEU A 419 -3.96 20.05 6.54
C LEU A 419 -2.54 20.43 6.99
N ALA A 420 -1.50 19.81 6.39
CA ALA A 420 -0.12 20.00 6.80
C ALA A 420 0.35 21.46 6.76
N HIS A 421 -0.19 22.27 5.84
CA HIS A 421 0.19 23.67 5.71
C HIS A 421 -0.11 24.49 6.98
N VAL A 422 -1.10 24.13 7.77
CA VAL A 422 -1.46 24.87 8.99
C VAL A 422 -0.29 24.92 9.98
N TRP A 423 0.41 23.81 10.17
CA TRP A 423 1.55 23.73 11.08
C TRP A 423 2.91 23.91 10.38
N LEU A 424 3.05 23.49 9.10
CA LEU A 424 4.28 23.76 8.34
C LEU A 424 4.46 25.26 8.05
N GLY A 425 3.40 25.95 7.65
CA GLY A 425 3.44 27.39 7.43
C GLY A 425 3.68 28.18 8.72
N ALA A 426 3.15 27.71 9.86
CA ALA A 426 3.43 28.30 11.16
C ALA A 426 4.92 28.23 11.55
N LEU A 427 5.62 27.19 11.11
CA LEU A 427 7.06 27.01 11.30
C LEU A 427 7.91 27.72 10.22
N GLY A 428 7.29 28.45 9.29
CA GLY A 428 7.97 29.05 8.16
C GLY A 428 8.37 28.04 7.06
N LEU A 429 7.86 26.79 7.13
CA LEU A 429 8.15 25.71 6.20
C LEU A 429 7.00 25.44 5.21
N GLY A 430 6.22 26.47 4.87
CA GLY A 430 5.03 26.33 4.02
C GLY A 430 5.31 25.71 2.66
N ALA A 431 6.47 25.97 2.07
CA ALA A 431 6.89 25.36 0.81
C ALA A 431 7.10 23.83 0.88
N LEU A 432 7.23 23.27 2.08
CA LEU A 432 7.32 21.82 2.29
C LEU A 432 5.97 21.12 2.06
N SER A 433 4.84 21.82 2.20
CA SER A 433 3.49 21.24 2.08
C SER A 433 3.26 20.48 0.76
N PRO A 434 3.48 21.05 -0.44
CA PRO A 434 3.31 20.33 -1.70
C PRO A 434 4.34 19.19 -1.87
N LEU A 435 5.56 19.36 -1.33
CA LEU A 435 6.60 18.35 -1.39
C LEU A 435 6.24 17.13 -0.52
N VAL A 436 5.68 17.34 0.67
CA VAL A 436 5.17 16.25 1.52
C VAL A 436 4.00 15.52 0.84
N CYS A 437 3.07 16.26 0.21
CA CYS A 437 1.99 15.63 -0.57
C CYS A 437 2.55 14.73 -1.68
N GLY A 438 3.53 15.19 -2.45
CA GLY A 438 4.15 14.41 -3.53
C GLY A 438 4.97 13.22 -3.02
N TYR A 439 5.65 13.38 -1.87
CA TYR A 439 6.46 12.33 -1.28
C TYR A 439 5.61 11.18 -0.71
N VAL A 440 4.48 11.49 -0.06
CA VAL A 440 3.68 10.53 0.70
C VAL A 440 2.52 9.93 -0.11
N LEU A 441 1.87 10.73 -1.00
CA LEU A 441 0.61 10.37 -1.63
C LEU A 441 0.77 9.86 -3.07
N LYS A 442 -0.24 9.13 -3.56
CA LYS A 442 -0.39 8.80 -4.98
C LYS A 442 -0.63 10.06 -5.82
N VAL A 443 -0.35 9.99 -7.11
CA VAL A 443 -0.38 11.14 -8.04
C VAL A 443 -1.69 11.94 -7.96
N ARG A 444 -2.84 11.26 -7.99
CA ARG A 444 -4.17 11.89 -7.91
C ARG A 444 -4.37 12.61 -6.57
N ASP A 445 -4.11 11.90 -5.47
CA ASP A 445 -4.32 12.44 -4.13
C ASP A 445 -3.31 13.52 -3.79
N ALA A 446 -2.07 13.42 -4.30
CA ALA A 446 -1.05 14.45 -4.16
C ALA A 446 -1.49 15.77 -4.80
N ALA A 447 -2.09 15.72 -6.01
CA ALA A 447 -2.62 16.90 -6.68
C ALA A 447 -3.78 17.53 -5.89
N ILE A 448 -4.74 16.72 -5.46
CA ILE A 448 -5.94 17.18 -4.71
C ILE A 448 -5.53 17.77 -3.35
N CYS A 449 -4.67 17.08 -2.59
CA CYS A 449 -4.20 17.55 -1.29
C CYS A 449 -3.31 18.79 -1.41
N ALA A 450 -2.48 18.92 -2.44
CA ALA A 450 -1.67 20.11 -2.70
C ALA A 450 -2.55 21.32 -3.04
N ALA A 451 -3.57 21.15 -3.88
CA ALA A 451 -4.53 22.21 -4.21
C ALA A 451 -5.31 22.67 -2.98
N PHE A 452 -5.82 21.74 -2.17
CA PHE A 452 -6.52 22.07 -0.93
C PHE A 452 -5.60 22.75 0.08
N SER A 453 -4.38 22.24 0.27
CA SER A 453 -3.36 22.81 1.15
C SER A 453 -3.01 24.24 0.73
N PHE A 454 -2.96 24.52 -0.58
CA PHE A 454 -2.78 25.87 -1.10
C PHE A 454 -3.99 26.79 -0.78
N GLY A 455 -5.21 26.29 -0.91
CA GLY A 455 -6.42 27.02 -0.48
C GLY A 455 -6.36 27.42 0.99
N VAL A 456 -5.96 26.48 1.86
CA VAL A 456 -5.73 26.75 3.28
C VAL A 456 -4.62 27.80 3.46
N ALA A 457 -3.54 27.73 2.68
CA ALA A 457 -2.46 28.72 2.71
C ALA A 457 -2.96 30.14 2.36
N VAL A 458 -3.84 30.28 1.37
CA VAL A 458 -4.45 31.56 1.00
C VAL A 458 -5.32 32.09 2.14
N VAL A 459 -6.13 31.24 2.79
CA VAL A 459 -6.96 31.63 3.94
C VAL A 459 -6.07 32.14 5.08
N LEU A 460 -5.01 31.41 5.42
CA LEU A 460 -4.09 31.81 6.49
C LEU A 460 -3.30 33.06 6.13
N ALA A 461 -2.84 33.20 4.89
CA ALA A 461 -2.15 34.40 4.42
C ALA A 461 -3.04 35.63 4.46
N SER A 462 -4.33 35.51 4.23
CA SER A 462 -5.29 36.62 4.28
C SER A 462 -5.51 37.15 5.70
N SER A 463 -5.14 36.40 6.76
CA SER A 463 -5.23 36.83 8.14
C SER A 463 -4.20 37.92 8.51
N GLY A 464 -3.17 38.17 7.67
CA GLY A 464 -2.24 39.26 7.90
C GLY A 464 -0.86 39.14 7.26
N SER A 465 -0.32 37.93 7.05
CA SER A 465 1.03 37.75 6.49
C SER A 465 1.14 38.09 4.99
N MET A 466 0.03 37.99 4.27
CA MET A 466 -0.03 38.20 2.80
C MET A 466 0.99 37.37 2.01
N SER A 467 1.50 36.29 2.61
CA SER A 467 2.41 35.32 2.00
C SER A 467 1.86 33.91 2.17
N VAL A 468 1.75 33.16 1.06
CA VAL A 468 1.28 31.76 1.08
C VAL A 468 2.33 30.78 1.58
N PHE A 469 3.59 31.18 1.72
CA PHE A 469 4.67 30.32 2.21
C PHE A 469 4.90 30.44 3.72
N ASP A 470 4.53 31.59 4.29
CA ASP A 470 4.81 31.93 5.67
C ASP A 470 3.64 32.75 6.24
N TRP A 471 3.08 32.24 7.33
CA TRP A 471 2.11 33.00 8.11
C TRP A 471 2.57 33.14 9.56
N SER A 472 3.84 33.34 9.73
CA SER A 472 4.75 33.35 10.89
C SER A 472 4.27 34.05 12.15
N ALA A 473 3.07 33.81 12.60
CA ALA A 473 2.67 34.36 13.87
C ALA A 473 1.81 33.41 14.68
N LEU A 474 2.36 32.27 15.10
CA LEU A 474 1.79 31.44 16.17
C LEU A 474 1.49 32.24 17.44
N VAL A 475 2.17 33.37 17.66
CA VAL A 475 2.07 34.19 18.89
C VAL A 475 0.99 35.26 18.78
N ASN A 476 0.63 35.75 17.60
CA ASN A 476 -0.33 36.84 17.40
C ASN A 476 -1.28 36.63 16.22
N TRP A 477 -1.57 35.36 15.89
CA TRP A 477 -2.42 35.06 14.77
C TRP A 477 -3.89 35.11 15.16
N HIS A 478 -4.63 36.04 14.56
CA HIS A 478 -6.07 36.20 14.73
C HIS A 478 -6.74 36.47 13.38
N PHE A 479 -7.91 35.90 13.17
CA PHE A 479 -8.78 36.30 12.07
C PHE A 479 -9.23 37.73 12.26
N SER A 480 -9.28 38.51 11.19
CA SER A 480 -9.65 39.92 11.20
C SER A 480 -10.82 40.17 10.25
N ASN A 481 -11.57 41.22 10.48
CA ASN A 481 -12.70 41.63 9.64
C ASN A 481 -12.28 42.03 8.20
N HIS A 482 -10.96 42.09 7.91
CA HIS A 482 -10.42 42.42 6.60
C HIS A 482 -10.00 41.21 5.78
N MET A 483 -10.25 39.96 6.25
CA MET A 483 -9.77 38.73 5.57
C MET A 483 -10.29 38.62 4.17
N GLU A 484 -11.56 38.92 3.91
CA GLU A 484 -12.12 38.83 2.55
C GLU A 484 -11.45 39.81 1.59
N ALA A 485 -11.23 41.06 2.01
CA ALA A 485 -10.52 42.06 1.22
C ALA A 485 -9.08 41.63 0.93
N ASN A 486 -8.41 41.08 1.95
CA ASN A 486 -7.04 40.56 1.82
C ASN A 486 -6.99 39.34 0.88
N ALA A 487 -7.96 38.43 0.99
CA ALA A 487 -8.06 37.26 0.09
C ALA A 487 -8.29 37.68 -1.36
N VAL A 488 -9.20 38.63 -1.61
CA VAL A 488 -9.42 39.20 -2.94
C VAL A 488 -8.14 39.86 -3.47
N ALA A 489 -7.44 40.62 -2.63
CA ALA A 489 -6.18 41.25 -3.02
C ALA A 489 -5.06 40.24 -3.33
N LEU A 490 -5.02 39.10 -2.60
CA LEU A 490 -4.10 37.99 -2.89
C LEU A 490 -4.46 37.30 -4.21
N LEU A 491 -5.72 36.96 -4.42
CA LEU A 491 -6.19 36.27 -5.62
C LEU A 491 -6.14 37.15 -6.89
N ALA A 492 -6.19 38.46 -6.73
CA ALA A 492 -5.99 39.41 -7.84
C ALA A 492 -4.55 39.44 -8.37
N LYS A 493 -3.56 38.96 -7.58
CA LYS A 493 -2.16 38.92 -8.01
C LYS A 493 -1.88 37.73 -8.91
N PRO A 494 -1.34 37.92 -10.14
CA PRO A 494 -0.95 36.80 -11.01
C PRO A 494 0.05 35.83 -10.34
N ALA A 495 0.90 36.34 -9.45
CA ALA A 495 1.86 35.56 -8.68
C ALA A 495 1.20 34.43 -7.85
N THR A 496 0.00 34.66 -7.31
CA THR A 496 -0.74 33.64 -6.53
C THR A 496 -1.11 32.42 -7.38
N TRP A 497 -1.53 32.65 -8.61
CA TRP A 497 -1.90 31.59 -9.55
C TRP A 497 -0.67 30.82 -10.06
N VAL A 498 0.44 31.51 -10.27
CA VAL A 498 1.73 30.87 -10.60
C VAL A 498 2.15 29.93 -9.49
N GLN A 499 2.00 30.33 -8.24
CA GLN A 499 2.31 29.50 -7.08
C GLN A 499 1.37 28.29 -6.95
N LEU A 500 0.06 28.45 -7.17
CA LEU A 500 -0.90 27.33 -7.18
C LEU A 500 -0.49 26.26 -8.19
N VAL A 501 -0.23 26.66 -9.43
CA VAL A 501 0.18 25.74 -10.52
C VAL A 501 1.48 25.04 -10.15
N ALA A 502 2.46 25.78 -9.61
CA ALA A 502 3.74 25.20 -9.19
C ALA A 502 3.59 24.21 -8.03
N TRP A 503 2.71 24.47 -7.05
CA TRP A 503 2.43 23.55 -5.95
C TRP A 503 1.85 22.24 -6.47
N MET A 504 0.84 22.31 -7.32
CA MET A 504 0.23 21.09 -7.90
C MET A 504 1.23 20.35 -8.78
N ALA A 505 1.94 21.04 -9.65
CA ALA A 505 2.91 20.43 -10.55
C ALA A 505 4.07 19.77 -9.77
N SER A 506 4.59 20.43 -8.72
CA SER A 506 5.65 19.86 -7.90
C SER A 506 5.19 18.61 -7.13
N ALA A 507 3.97 18.62 -6.58
CA ALA A 507 3.40 17.46 -5.89
C ALA A 507 3.19 16.28 -6.85
N VAL A 508 2.65 16.53 -8.03
CA VAL A 508 2.44 15.51 -9.08
C VAL A 508 3.77 14.94 -9.56
N LEU A 509 4.72 15.80 -9.92
CA LEU A 509 6.03 15.38 -10.40
C LEU A 509 6.78 14.54 -9.38
N PHE A 510 6.78 14.98 -8.11
CA PHE A 510 7.43 14.22 -7.04
C PHE A 510 6.73 12.88 -6.82
N ALA A 511 5.39 12.87 -6.85
CA ALA A 511 4.61 11.63 -6.73
C ALA A 511 4.92 10.63 -7.85
N ILE A 512 5.03 11.09 -9.11
CA ILE A 512 5.39 10.25 -10.26
C ILE A 512 6.79 9.65 -10.07
N CYS A 513 7.78 10.47 -9.68
CA CYS A 513 9.15 10.00 -9.46
C CYS A 513 9.26 9.00 -8.29
N CYS A 514 8.36 9.09 -7.31
CA CYS A 514 8.29 8.15 -6.20
C CYS A 514 7.50 6.85 -6.51
N LEU A 515 6.77 6.74 -7.64
CA LEU A 515 5.96 5.57 -7.99
C LEU A 515 6.79 4.28 -8.07
N ARG A 516 8.00 4.37 -8.62
CA ARG A 516 8.89 3.22 -8.81
C ARG A 516 9.67 2.81 -7.55
N GLY A 517 9.55 3.54 -6.45
CA GLY A 517 10.21 3.21 -5.17
C GLY A 517 11.73 3.36 -5.16
N SER A 518 12.36 3.74 -6.29
CA SER A 518 13.81 3.89 -6.38
C SER A 518 14.28 5.20 -5.74
N ARG A 519 15.28 5.13 -4.83
CA ARG A 519 15.88 6.30 -4.17
C ARG A 519 16.43 7.34 -5.16
N PRO A 520 17.22 6.95 -6.21
CA PRO A 520 17.75 7.94 -7.15
C PRO A 520 16.64 8.67 -7.92
N LEU A 521 15.58 7.97 -8.35
CA LEU A 521 14.48 8.59 -9.05
C LEU A 521 13.66 9.51 -8.13
N ALA A 522 13.44 9.11 -6.87
CA ALA A 522 12.79 9.97 -5.88
C ALA A 522 13.64 11.21 -5.57
N PHE A 523 14.96 11.08 -5.49
CA PHE A 523 15.87 12.23 -5.32
C PHE A 523 15.80 13.18 -6.53
N VAL A 524 15.82 12.66 -7.76
CA VAL A 524 15.62 13.47 -8.98
C VAL A 524 14.26 14.17 -8.94
N GLY A 525 13.21 13.47 -8.51
CA GLY A 525 11.89 14.05 -8.29
C GLY A 525 11.87 15.19 -7.27
N ALA A 526 12.57 15.01 -6.15
CA ALA A 526 12.73 16.06 -5.12
C ALA A 526 13.44 17.30 -5.68
N VAL A 527 14.54 17.11 -6.41
CA VAL A 527 15.29 18.19 -7.05
C VAL A 527 14.46 18.94 -8.08
N ALA A 528 13.77 18.21 -8.97
CA ALA A 528 12.92 18.82 -9.99
C ALA A 528 11.73 19.56 -9.39
N SER A 529 11.10 19.01 -8.35
CA SER A 529 10.00 19.64 -7.62
C SER A 529 10.48 20.89 -6.86
N ALA A 530 11.65 20.83 -6.24
CA ALA A 530 12.29 21.97 -5.61
C ALA A 530 12.56 23.10 -6.63
N ALA A 531 13.05 22.75 -7.81
CA ALA A 531 13.28 23.72 -8.87
C ALA A 531 11.98 24.42 -9.32
N LEU A 532 10.85 23.71 -9.39
CA LEU A 532 9.54 24.29 -9.68
C LEU A 532 9.08 25.27 -8.60
N ILE A 533 9.23 24.91 -7.32
CA ILE A 533 8.88 25.80 -6.19
C ILE A 533 9.76 27.04 -6.17
N ILE A 534 11.08 26.89 -6.26
CA ILE A 534 12.03 28.02 -6.31
C ILE A 534 11.74 28.91 -7.53
N GLY A 535 11.54 28.29 -8.71
CA GLY A 535 11.19 29.02 -9.93
C GLY A 535 9.90 29.84 -9.77
N SER A 536 8.88 29.28 -9.10
CA SER A 536 7.63 30.02 -8.85
C SER A 536 7.84 31.24 -7.94
N VAL A 537 8.76 31.15 -6.95
CA VAL A 537 9.11 32.27 -6.07
C VAL A 537 9.83 33.37 -6.85
N LEU A 538 10.78 32.99 -7.72
CA LEU A 538 11.49 33.94 -8.58
C LEU A 538 10.55 34.66 -9.55
N VAL A 539 9.67 33.91 -10.24
CA VAL A 539 8.66 34.49 -11.13
C VAL A 539 7.70 35.39 -10.37
N SER A 540 7.30 35.00 -9.16
CA SER A 540 6.43 35.82 -8.30
C SER A 540 7.10 37.12 -7.89
N ALA A 541 8.41 37.12 -7.57
CA ALA A 541 9.18 38.32 -7.27
C ALA A 541 9.31 39.23 -8.49
N TRP A 542 9.55 38.66 -9.67
CA TRP A 542 9.61 39.40 -10.94
C TRP A 542 8.27 40.08 -11.26
N LEU A 543 7.16 39.37 -11.13
CA LEU A 543 5.82 39.95 -11.32
C LEU A 543 5.51 41.03 -10.29
N ALA A 544 5.89 40.83 -9.04
CA ALA A 544 5.66 41.81 -7.96
C ALA A 544 6.48 43.10 -8.12
N SER A 545 7.68 43.02 -8.73
CA SER A 545 8.54 44.17 -9.01
C SER A 545 8.17 44.94 -10.30
N GLY A 546 7.04 44.62 -10.95
CA GLY A 546 6.70 45.20 -12.23
C GLY A 546 7.66 44.81 -13.36
N MET A 547 8.18 43.57 -13.28
CA MET A 547 9.15 42.98 -14.24
C MET A 547 10.56 43.59 -14.18
N ALA A 548 10.89 44.25 -13.05
CA ALA A 548 12.17 44.98 -12.92
C ALA A 548 13.28 44.12 -12.28
N SER A 549 12.95 43.16 -11.37
CA SER A 549 13.95 42.34 -10.71
C SER A 549 13.45 40.90 -10.41
N TRP A 550 14.38 39.95 -10.37
CA TRP A 550 14.12 38.53 -10.03
C TRP A 550 14.52 38.21 -8.58
N THR A 551 14.84 39.19 -7.78
CA THR A 551 15.36 39.01 -6.42
C THR A 551 14.22 38.96 -5.41
N PRO A 552 13.85 37.77 -4.87
CA PRO A 552 12.91 37.67 -3.77
C PRO A 552 13.54 38.15 -2.48
N SER A 553 12.70 38.49 -1.50
CA SER A 553 13.18 38.76 -0.14
C SER A 553 13.91 37.54 0.45
N VAL A 554 14.99 37.82 1.20
CA VAL A 554 15.75 36.78 1.93
C VAL A 554 14.84 35.99 2.88
N TRP A 555 13.87 36.65 3.49
CA TRP A 555 12.88 36.05 4.39
C TRP A 555 11.89 35.10 3.69
N VAL A 556 11.84 35.08 2.36
CA VAL A 556 11.04 34.14 1.57
C VAL A 556 11.91 33.01 1.00
N ILE A 557 13.09 33.35 0.44
CA ILE A 557 13.93 32.38 -0.24
C ILE A 557 14.59 31.40 0.72
N VAL A 558 15.00 31.84 1.92
CA VAL A 558 15.68 30.95 2.89
C VAL A 558 14.76 29.85 3.41
N PRO A 559 13.52 30.11 3.89
CA PRO A 559 12.59 29.05 4.28
C PRO A 559 12.24 28.09 3.14
N VAL A 560 12.12 28.60 1.91
CA VAL A 560 11.88 27.76 0.73
C VAL A 560 13.07 26.84 0.46
N ALA A 561 14.29 27.36 0.50
CA ALA A 561 15.51 26.56 0.31
C ALA A 561 15.65 25.48 1.39
N VAL A 562 15.35 25.81 2.65
CA VAL A 562 15.35 24.85 3.77
C VAL A 562 14.30 23.76 3.53
N SER A 563 13.08 24.12 3.12
CA SER A 563 12.03 23.15 2.80
C SER A 563 12.45 22.18 1.68
N CYS A 564 13.10 22.70 0.64
CA CYS A 564 13.64 21.89 -0.45
C CYS A 564 14.76 20.95 0.02
N ALA A 565 15.69 21.46 0.86
CA ALA A 565 16.75 20.64 1.44
C ALA A 565 16.21 19.50 2.32
N ILE A 566 15.18 19.78 3.13
CA ILE A 566 14.50 18.75 3.95
C ILE A 566 13.89 17.67 3.04
N SER A 567 13.24 18.04 1.94
CA SER A 567 12.63 17.07 1.04
C SER A 567 13.68 16.19 0.34
N MET A 568 14.81 16.75 -0.07
CA MET A 568 15.94 15.99 -0.63
C MET A 568 16.56 15.06 0.40
N ALA A 569 16.80 15.52 1.63
CA ALA A 569 17.32 14.71 2.72
C ALA A 569 16.37 13.54 3.06
N ALA A 570 15.05 13.78 3.03
CA ALA A 570 14.06 12.74 3.26
C ALA A 570 14.17 11.60 2.21
N THR A 571 14.43 11.91 0.92
CA THR A 571 14.62 10.89 -0.11
C THR A 571 15.91 10.08 0.06
N LEU A 572 16.96 10.69 0.62
CA LEU A 572 18.21 9.98 0.96
C LEU A 572 18.02 9.05 2.16
N ALA A 573 17.20 9.45 3.14
CA ALA A 573 16.85 8.60 4.28
C ALA A 573 15.97 7.39 3.90
N GLY A 574 15.21 7.48 2.81
CA GLY A 574 14.38 6.39 2.29
C GLY A 574 13.23 6.93 1.46
N VAL A 575 12.63 6.09 0.63
CA VAL A 575 11.36 6.40 -0.04
C VAL A 575 10.25 5.85 0.85
N PRO A 576 9.18 6.62 1.17
CA PRO A 576 8.11 6.11 2.01
C PRO A 576 7.50 4.89 1.35
N TRP A 577 7.37 3.85 2.14
CA TRP A 577 6.59 2.70 1.75
C TRP A 577 5.16 3.18 1.54
N ARG A 578 4.77 3.37 0.29
CA ARG A 578 3.38 3.65 -0.03
C ARG A 578 2.64 2.37 0.26
N GLU A 579 1.78 2.38 1.29
CA GLU A 579 0.80 1.32 1.45
C GLU A 579 0.12 1.17 0.09
N ARG A 580 0.41 0.05 -0.59
CA ARG A 580 -0.37 -0.35 -1.75
C ARG A 580 -1.75 -0.57 -1.17
N GLU A 581 -2.68 0.31 -1.49
CA GLU A 581 -4.08 -0.01 -1.26
C GLU A 581 -4.32 -1.30 -2.04
N ARG A 582 -4.58 -2.32 -1.26
CA ARG A 582 -5.11 -3.57 -1.75
C ARG A 582 -6.48 -3.30 -2.31
#